data_5d39c6fe3ea18f1596d2eda1986d1a02
#
_entry.id   5d39c6fe3ea18f1596d2eda1986d1a02
#
_cell.length_a   1.000
_cell.length_b   1.000
_cell.length_c   1.000
_cell.angle_alpha   90.00
_cell.angle_beta   90.00
_cell.angle_gamma   90.00
#
_symmetry.space_group_name_H-M   'P 1'
#
loop_
_entity.id
_entity.type
_entity.pdbx_description
1 polymer ?
#
loop_
_entity_poly.entity_id
_entity_poly.type
_entity_poly.pdbx_seq_one_letter_code
_entity_poly.pdbx_strand_id
1 'polypeptide(L)'
;MFESYKQSSHLIKVFIVVFIFWLILSGIPSLGMITLGVLSSLLIIFLINKMDIIDHETSLLNFRPLKLLIYFFWLIKEMILANILVCYYIISPKVKTKPSIIKLKASQKSTVGKVLYANSITFTPGTVTIDIDQDNLTVHVLSETFKNSILKNT
;
A
#
# COMPACT_ATOMS: atom_id res chain seq x y z
N MET A 1 -5.12 12.09 -30.99
CA MET A 1 -6.03 13.13 -30.46
C MET A 1 -6.75 12.63 -29.19
N PHE A 2 -7.33 11.43 -29.16
CA PHE A 2 -8.05 10.88 -28.00
C PHE A 2 -7.15 10.53 -26.80
N GLU A 3 -5.92 10.07 -27.02
CA GLU A 3 -4.97 9.75 -25.94
C GLU A 3 -4.51 11.01 -25.20
N SER A 4 -4.21 12.08 -25.90
CA SER A 4 -3.79 13.36 -25.31
C SER A 4 -4.86 13.96 -24.40
N TYR A 5 -6.15 13.83 -24.76
CA TYR A 5 -7.27 14.31 -23.93
C TYR A 5 -7.41 13.47 -22.63
N LYS A 6 -7.22 12.16 -22.71
CA LYS A 6 -7.30 11.26 -21.56
C LYS A 6 -6.16 11.52 -20.56
N GLN A 7 -4.96 11.76 -21.07
CA GLN A 7 -3.78 12.12 -20.27
C GLN A 7 -3.95 13.46 -19.56
N SER A 8 -4.45 14.48 -20.26
CA SER A 8 -4.71 15.81 -19.70
C SER A 8 -5.76 15.76 -18.58
N SER A 9 -6.85 15.00 -18.77
CA SER A 9 -7.88 14.80 -17.74
C SER A 9 -7.35 14.09 -16.49
N HIS A 10 -6.38 13.19 -16.67
CA HIS A 10 -5.74 12.50 -15.53
C HIS A 10 -4.86 13.44 -14.73
N LEU A 11 -4.03 14.26 -15.38
CA LEU A 11 -3.16 15.24 -14.74
C LEU A 11 -3.96 16.27 -13.93
N ILE A 12 -5.10 16.72 -14.43
CA ILE A 12 -5.99 17.63 -13.70
C ILE A 12 -6.53 16.99 -12.42
N LYS A 13 -6.93 15.71 -12.48
CA LYS A 13 -7.40 14.98 -11.30
C LYS A 13 -6.30 14.83 -10.25
N VAL A 14 -5.09 14.49 -10.68
CA VAL A 14 -3.92 14.40 -9.79
C VAL A 14 -3.65 15.77 -9.15
N PHE A 15 -3.69 16.87 -9.92
CA PHE A 15 -3.55 18.22 -9.39
C PHE A 15 -4.55 18.51 -8.27
N ILE A 16 -5.83 18.25 -8.53
CA ILE A 16 -6.89 18.50 -7.56
C ILE A 16 -6.67 17.69 -6.27
N VAL A 17 -6.33 16.42 -6.40
CA VAL A 17 -6.08 15.55 -5.23
C VAL A 17 -4.89 16.05 -4.43
N VAL A 18 -3.77 16.35 -5.06
CA VAL A 18 -2.56 16.83 -4.39
C VAL A 18 -2.79 18.18 -3.73
N PHE A 19 -3.50 19.09 -4.42
CA PHE A 19 -3.80 20.41 -3.90
C PHE A 19 -4.78 20.36 -2.71
N ILE A 20 -5.81 19.51 -2.77
CA ILE A 20 -6.73 19.28 -1.63
C ILE A 20 -5.94 18.70 -0.45
N PHE A 21 -5.07 17.73 -0.71
CA PHE A 21 -4.22 17.14 0.33
C PHE A 21 -3.32 18.19 1.00
N TRP A 22 -2.72 19.09 0.20
CA TRP A 22 -1.95 20.22 0.71
C TRP A 22 -2.78 21.13 1.61
N LEU A 23 -4.00 21.50 1.19
CA LEU A 23 -4.88 22.37 1.98
C LEU A 23 -5.27 21.73 3.32
N ILE A 24 -5.53 20.41 3.33
CA ILE A 24 -5.86 19.68 4.56
C ILE A 24 -4.67 19.66 5.51
N LEU A 25 -3.45 19.40 5.02
CA LEU A 25 -2.26 19.37 5.86
C LEU A 25 -1.82 20.75 6.34
N SER A 26 -2.00 21.78 5.52
CA SER A 26 -1.62 23.17 5.86
C SER A 26 -2.43 23.72 7.03
N GLY A 27 -3.70 23.35 7.17
CA GLY A 27 -4.58 23.81 8.25
C GLY A 27 -4.88 25.31 8.27
N ILE A 28 -4.14 26.13 7.52
CA ILE A 28 -4.27 27.61 7.48
C ILE A 28 -4.42 28.07 6.03
N PRO A 29 -5.61 28.49 5.60
CA PRO A 29 -5.86 28.97 4.25
C PRO A 29 -5.42 30.45 4.07
N SER A 30 -4.13 30.74 4.27
CA SER A 30 -3.58 32.07 3.95
C SER A 30 -3.21 32.15 2.45
N LEU A 31 -3.19 33.36 1.89
CA LEU A 31 -2.85 33.58 0.48
C LEU A 31 -1.47 32.98 0.15
N GLY A 32 -0.49 33.11 1.04
CA GLY A 32 0.85 32.55 0.86
C GLY A 32 0.84 31.02 0.83
N MET A 33 0.06 30.35 1.70
CA MET A 33 -0.04 28.90 1.74
C MET A 33 -0.78 28.35 0.52
N ILE A 34 -1.80 29.06 0.03
CA ILE A 34 -2.50 28.66 -1.20
C ILE A 34 -1.58 28.76 -2.42
N THR A 35 -0.83 29.88 -2.56
CA THR A 35 0.13 30.03 -3.67
C THR A 35 1.22 28.98 -3.62
N LEU A 36 1.76 28.67 -2.44
CA LEU A 36 2.76 27.62 -2.27
C LEU A 36 2.18 26.24 -2.62
N GLY A 37 0.94 25.96 -2.24
CA GLY A 37 0.23 24.74 -2.58
C GLY A 37 0.04 24.55 -4.09
N VAL A 38 -0.33 25.60 -4.80
CA VAL A 38 -0.43 25.58 -6.26
C VAL A 38 0.93 25.31 -6.90
N LEU A 39 1.98 26.02 -6.49
CA LEU A 39 3.34 25.83 -7.02
C LEU A 39 3.85 24.41 -6.76
N SER A 40 3.66 23.87 -5.55
CA SER A 40 4.06 22.49 -5.19
C SER A 40 3.31 21.46 -6.03
N SER A 41 2.01 21.64 -6.21
CA SER A 41 1.19 20.73 -7.01
C SER A 41 1.58 20.75 -8.49
N LEU A 42 1.89 21.91 -9.04
CA LEU A 42 2.41 22.04 -10.41
C LEU A 42 3.79 21.39 -10.56
N LEU A 43 4.67 21.57 -9.59
CA LEU A 43 5.99 20.91 -9.58
C LEU A 43 5.86 19.39 -9.58
N ILE A 44 4.96 18.85 -8.75
CA ILE A 44 4.70 17.40 -8.67
C ILE A 44 4.22 16.89 -10.03
N ILE A 45 3.27 17.57 -10.68
CA ILE A 45 2.78 17.17 -11.99
C ILE A 45 3.90 17.21 -13.04
N PHE A 46 4.72 18.26 -13.03
CA PHE A 46 5.88 18.36 -13.94
C PHE A 46 6.83 17.17 -13.74
N LEU A 47 7.15 16.80 -12.49
CA LEU A 47 8.01 15.66 -12.18
C LEU A 47 7.38 14.33 -12.62
N ILE A 48 6.11 14.10 -12.31
CA ILE A 48 5.37 12.90 -12.71
C ILE A 48 5.40 12.72 -14.23
N ASN A 49 5.13 13.80 -14.96
CA ASN A 49 5.11 13.77 -16.42
C ASN A 49 6.51 13.55 -17.02
N LYS A 50 7.55 14.11 -16.39
CA LYS A 50 8.94 13.93 -16.83
C LYS A 50 9.50 12.54 -16.55
N MET A 51 9.05 11.91 -15.44
CA MET A 51 9.54 10.60 -15.00
C MET A 51 8.75 9.44 -15.63
N ASP A 52 7.72 9.72 -16.45
CA ASP A 52 6.84 8.73 -17.08
C ASP A 52 6.31 7.67 -16.09
N ILE A 53 6.07 8.11 -14.84
CA ILE A 53 5.62 7.24 -13.73
C ILE A 53 4.18 6.76 -13.96
N ILE A 54 3.45 7.41 -14.85
CA ILE A 54 2.08 7.04 -15.18
C ILE A 54 2.09 5.95 -16.26
N ASP A 55 2.47 4.75 -15.87
CA ASP A 55 2.18 3.56 -16.65
C ASP A 55 0.67 3.44 -16.84
N HIS A 56 0.25 3.22 -18.08
CA HIS A 56 -1.16 3.06 -18.47
C HIS A 56 -1.88 1.93 -17.70
N GLU A 57 -1.14 1.05 -17.03
CA GLU A 57 -1.69 -0.03 -16.21
C GLU A 57 -2.13 0.42 -14.80
N THR A 58 -1.61 1.53 -14.30
CA THR A 58 -1.88 2.01 -12.94
C THR A 58 -3.00 3.04 -12.93
N SER A 59 -4.14 2.72 -13.48
CA SER A 59 -5.34 3.52 -13.27
C SER A 59 -5.79 3.39 -11.81
N LEU A 60 -5.28 4.26 -10.95
CA LEU A 60 -5.74 4.45 -9.57
C LEU A 60 -7.27 4.70 -9.49
N LEU A 61 -7.88 5.04 -10.63
CA LEU A 61 -9.31 5.33 -10.77
C LEU A 61 -10.21 4.08 -10.78
N ASN A 62 -9.65 2.88 -10.92
CA ASN A 62 -10.41 1.62 -10.83
C ASN A 62 -10.53 1.08 -9.39
N PHE A 63 -9.99 1.78 -8.40
CA PHE A 63 -10.22 1.42 -7.00
C PHE A 63 -11.68 1.64 -6.63
N ARG A 64 -12.34 0.59 -6.19
CA ARG A 64 -13.66 0.67 -5.58
C ARG A 64 -13.47 1.12 -4.13
N PRO A 65 -13.81 2.38 -3.76
CA PRO A 65 -13.47 2.92 -2.44
C PRO A 65 -14.08 2.10 -1.30
N LEU A 66 -15.26 1.56 -1.50
CA LEU A 66 -15.91 0.70 -0.51
C LEU A 66 -15.13 -0.61 -0.25
N LYS A 67 -14.57 -1.23 -1.31
CA LYS A 67 -13.75 -2.44 -1.14
C LYS A 67 -12.44 -2.13 -0.44
N LEU A 68 -11.85 -0.97 -0.72
CA LEU A 68 -10.63 -0.51 -0.03
C LEU A 68 -10.90 -0.28 1.46
N LEU A 69 -12.04 0.31 1.79
CA LEU A 69 -12.45 0.54 3.18
C LEU A 69 -12.65 -0.78 3.94
N ILE A 70 -13.35 -1.75 3.34
CA ILE A 70 -13.54 -3.09 3.92
C ILE A 70 -12.19 -3.78 4.14
N TYR A 71 -11.30 -3.70 3.14
CA TYR A 71 -9.96 -4.25 3.21
C TYR A 71 -9.14 -3.60 4.34
N PHE A 72 -9.25 -2.29 4.53
CA PHE A 72 -8.57 -1.57 5.60
C PHE A 72 -9.00 -2.05 7.00
N PHE A 73 -10.30 -2.21 7.23
CA PHE A 73 -10.79 -2.75 8.51
C PHE A 73 -10.37 -4.20 8.73
N TRP A 74 -10.39 -5.01 7.67
CA TRP A 74 -9.86 -6.36 7.74
C TRP A 74 -8.36 -6.37 8.11
N LEU A 75 -7.56 -5.52 7.47
CA LEU A 75 -6.12 -5.40 7.75
C LEU A 75 -5.85 -4.98 9.21
N ILE A 76 -6.59 -4.00 9.72
CA ILE A 76 -6.47 -3.57 11.13
C ILE A 76 -6.74 -4.76 12.07
N LYS A 77 -7.79 -5.52 11.81
CA LYS A 77 -8.10 -6.72 12.60
C LYS A 77 -6.93 -7.72 12.59
N GLU A 78 -6.38 -8.04 11.42
CA GLU A 78 -5.24 -8.96 11.30
C GLU A 78 -4.00 -8.42 12.02
N MET A 79 -3.73 -7.11 11.93
CA MET A 79 -2.64 -6.47 12.67
C MET A 79 -2.81 -6.61 14.18
N ILE A 80 -4.02 -6.38 14.71
CA ILE A 80 -4.28 -6.51 16.15
C ILE A 80 -4.06 -7.96 16.62
N LEU A 81 -4.59 -8.93 15.88
CA LEU A 81 -4.42 -10.35 16.20
C LEU A 81 -2.95 -10.78 16.17
N ALA A 82 -2.21 -10.34 15.15
CA ALA A 82 -0.78 -10.62 15.03
C ALA A 82 0.04 -9.96 16.15
N ASN A 83 -0.29 -8.73 16.56
CA ASN A 83 0.33 -8.06 17.70
C ASN A 83 0.14 -8.85 19.01
N ILE A 84 -1.09 -9.29 19.29
CA ILE A 84 -1.39 -10.11 20.49
C ILE A 84 -0.57 -11.40 20.47
N LEU A 85 -0.49 -12.04 19.30
CA LEU A 85 0.29 -13.27 19.15
C LEU A 85 1.78 -13.04 19.37
N VAL A 86 2.37 -11.98 18.82
CA VAL A 86 3.79 -11.63 19.04
C VAL A 86 4.04 -11.29 20.50
N CYS A 87 3.16 -10.52 21.16
CA CYS A 87 3.26 -10.25 22.59
C CYS A 87 3.27 -11.55 23.41
N TYR A 88 2.41 -12.51 23.06
CA TYR A 88 2.42 -13.83 23.69
C TYR A 88 3.77 -14.55 23.52
N TYR A 89 4.37 -14.50 22.32
CA TYR A 89 5.69 -15.07 22.04
C TYR A 89 6.80 -14.41 22.87
N ILE A 90 6.73 -13.10 23.09
CA ILE A 90 7.72 -12.34 23.86
C ILE A 90 7.62 -12.68 25.36
N ILE A 91 6.40 -12.76 25.90
CA ILE A 91 6.17 -12.96 27.34
C ILE A 91 6.35 -14.42 27.73
N SER A 92 6.13 -15.36 26.83
CA SER A 92 6.17 -16.79 27.15
C SER A 92 7.57 -17.39 26.96
N PRO A 93 8.29 -17.77 28.04
CA PRO A 93 9.65 -18.30 27.93
C PRO A 93 9.71 -19.71 27.33
N LYS A 94 8.55 -20.38 27.18
CA LYS A 94 8.45 -21.75 26.65
C LYS A 94 8.27 -21.81 25.14
N VAL A 95 7.91 -20.70 24.50
CA VAL A 95 7.64 -20.66 23.08
C VAL A 95 8.93 -20.46 22.31
N LYS A 96 9.33 -21.47 21.54
CA LYS A 96 10.50 -21.39 20.68
C LYS A 96 10.09 -20.82 19.32
N THR A 97 10.69 -19.72 18.92
CA THR A 97 10.59 -19.20 17.55
C THR A 97 11.35 -20.13 16.60
N LYS A 98 10.71 -20.50 15.50
CA LYS A 98 11.34 -21.24 14.39
C LYS A 98 11.17 -20.44 13.13
N PRO A 99 12.04 -19.44 12.89
CA PRO A 99 11.94 -18.61 11.72
C PRO A 99 12.18 -19.45 10.45
N SER A 100 11.44 -19.14 9.41
CA SER A 100 11.57 -19.79 8.12
C SER A 100 11.21 -18.84 6.97
N ILE A 101 11.71 -19.16 5.78
CA ILE A 101 11.34 -18.46 4.54
C ILE A 101 10.38 -19.36 3.78
N ILE A 102 9.27 -18.79 3.35
CA ILE A 102 8.25 -19.47 2.56
C ILE A 102 8.03 -18.75 1.24
N LYS A 103 7.63 -19.50 0.22
CA LYS A 103 7.17 -18.93 -1.05
C LYS A 103 5.66 -19.09 -1.15
N LEU A 104 4.99 -17.99 -1.45
CA LEU A 104 3.53 -17.91 -1.61
C LEU A 104 3.21 -17.44 -3.03
N LYS A 105 2.12 -17.92 -3.59
CA LYS A 105 1.61 -17.39 -4.85
C LYS A 105 0.57 -16.31 -4.55
N ALA A 106 0.77 -15.11 -5.10
CA ALA A 106 -0.20 -14.05 -5.00
C ALA A 106 -1.47 -14.39 -5.81
N SER A 107 -2.63 -14.31 -5.18
CA SER A 107 -3.93 -14.49 -5.86
C SER A 107 -4.40 -13.24 -6.60
N GLN A 108 -3.75 -12.10 -6.35
CA GLN A 108 -4.06 -10.81 -6.95
C GLN A 108 -3.58 -10.74 -8.40
N LYS A 109 -4.47 -10.28 -9.29
CA LYS A 109 -4.18 -10.18 -10.73
C LYS A 109 -3.42 -8.91 -11.12
N SER A 110 -3.63 -7.79 -10.40
CA SER A 110 -2.98 -6.52 -10.71
C SER A 110 -1.68 -6.34 -9.93
N THR A 111 -0.70 -5.68 -10.53
CA THR A 111 0.59 -5.35 -9.89
C THR A 111 0.39 -4.58 -8.59
N VAL A 112 -0.50 -3.57 -8.61
CA VAL A 112 -0.85 -2.81 -7.40
C VAL A 112 -1.46 -3.70 -6.31
N GLY A 113 -2.32 -4.65 -6.69
CA GLY A 113 -2.90 -5.62 -5.75
C GLY A 113 -1.85 -6.52 -5.10
N LYS A 114 -0.86 -6.99 -5.87
CA LYS A 114 0.25 -7.80 -5.36
C LYS A 114 1.12 -7.01 -4.38
N VAL A 115 1.48 -5.77 -4.74
CA VAL A 115 2.25 -4.88 -3.86
C VAL A 115 1.48 -4.56 -2.58
N LEU A 116 0.19 -4.27 -2.69
CA LEU A 116 -0.67 -4.02 -1.53
C LEU A 116 -0.74 -5.24 -0.61
N TYR A 117 -0.87 -6.44 -1.17
CA TYR A 117 -0.87 -7.69 -0.41
C TYR A 117 0.48 -7.96 0.27
N ALA A 118 1.59 -7.78 -0.42
CA ALA A 118 2.94 -7.91 0.12
C ALA A 118 3.20 -6.94 1.29
N ASN A 119 2.78 -5.68 1.13
CA ASN A 119 2.86 -4.69 2.20
C ASN A 119 1.96 -5.07 3.39
N SER A 120 0.78 -5.65 3.15
CA SER A 120 -0.10 -6.09 4.23
C SER A 120 0.50 -7.21 5.07
N ILE A 121 1.21 -8.15 4.42
CA ILE A 121 1.98 -9.19 5.11
C ILE A 121 3.06 -8.55 5.99
N THR A 122 3.75 -7.54 5.48
CA THR A 122 4.81 -6.84 6.23
C THR A 122 4.26 -5.99 7.37
N PHE A 123 3.07 -5.40 7.22
CA PHE A 123 2.40 -4.66 8.29
C PHE A 123 1.94 -5.55 9.45
N THR A 124 1.76 -6.85 9.21
CA THR A 124 1.42 -7.80 10.29
C THR A 124 2.69 -8.25 11.01
N PRO A 125 2.82 -8.00 12.34
CA PRO A 125 4.00 -8.39 13.11
C PRO A 125 4.28 -9.90 13.02
N GLY A 126 5.56 -10.25 12.94
CA GLY A 126 6.01 -11.64 12.83
C GLY A 126 6.16 -12.15 11.38
N THR A 127 5.88 -11.29 10.39
CA THR A 127 6.03 -11.61 8.97
C THR A 127 6.63 -10.44 8.19
N VAL A 128 7.49 -10.74 7.20
CA VAL A 128 8.12 -9.73 6.35
C VAL A 128 8.22 -10.27 4.92
N THR A 129 7.68 -9.55 3.96
CA THR A 129 7.90 -9.84 2.56
C THR A 129 9.30 -9.39 2.14
N ILE A 130 10.10 -10.33 1.63
CA ILE A 130 11.49 -10.10 1.23
C ILE A 130 11.55 -9.72 -0.25
N ASP A 131 10.76 -10.40 -1.08
CA ASP A 131 10.83 -10.27 -2.53
C ASP A 131 9.49 -10.58 -3.20
N ILE A 132 9.28 -9.97 -4.37
CA ILE A 132 8.11 -10.16 -5.23
C ILE A 132 8.64 -10.48 -6.64
N ASP A 133 8.55 -11.74 -7.04
CA ASP A 133 8.90 -12.18 -8.39
C ASP A 133 7.63 -12.63 -9.13
N GLN A 134 7.18 -11.79 -10.06
CA GLN A 134 5.94 -11.97 -10.83
C GLN A 134 4.71 -12.23 -9.94
N ASP A 135 4.34 -13.50 -9.76
CA ASP A 135 3.23 -13.94 -8.92
C ASP A 135 3.70 -14.56 -7.60
N ASN A 136 5.00 -14.72 -7.39
CA ASN A 136 5.55 -15.38 -6.22
C ASN A 136 6.05 -14.34 -5.22
N LEU A 137 5.61 -14.48 -3.97
CA LEU A 137 6.05 -13.70 -2.84
C LEU A 137 6.99 -14.55 -1.99
N THR A 138 8.19 -14.06 -1.71
CA THR A 138 9.10 -14.66 -0.74
C THR A 138 8.90 -13.95 0.60
N VAL A 139 8.47 -14.69 1.62
CA VAL A 139 8.10 -14.15 2.91
C VAL A 139 8.90 -14.83 4.01
N HIS A 140 9.50 -14.03 4.89
CA HIS A 140 10.06 -14.49 6.16
C HIS A 140 8.96 -14.53 7.20
N VAL A 141 8.86 -15.64 7.93
CA VAL A 141 7.90 -15.86 9.01
C VAL A 141 8.63 -16.24 10.32
N LEU A 142 8.17 -15.67 11.43
CA LEU A 142 8.78 -15.83 12.74
C LEU A 142 8.59 -17.26 13.31
N SER A 143 7.47 -17.92 12.97
CA SER A 143 7.16 -19.28 13.45
C SER A 143 6.15 -19.97 12.53
N GLU A 144 5.94 -21.28 12.77
CA GLU A 144 4.94 -22.07 12.03
C GLU A 144 3.52 -21.56 12.22
N THR A 145 3.20 -20.95 13.35
CA THR A 145 1.88 -20.36 13.59
C THR A 145 1.59 -19.23 12.61
N PHE A 146 2.55 -18.33 12.40
CA PHE A 146 2.44 -17.24 11.40
C PHE A 146 2.38 -17.77 9.98
N LYS A 147 3.16 -18.81 9.66
CA LYS A 147 3.09 -19.50 8.38
C LYS A 147 1.69 -20.02 8.08
N ASN A 148 1.08 -20.73 9.03
CA ASN A 148 -0.25 -21.31 8.87
C ASN A 148 -1.34 -20.22 8.74
N SER A 149 -1.18 -19.09 9.45
CA SER A 149 -2.10 -17.94 9.34
C SER A 149 -2.08 -17.34 7.93
N ILE A 150 -0.89 -17.16 7.34
CA ILE A 150 -0.77 -16.62 5.97
C ILE A 150 -1.37 -17.61 4.96
N LEU A 151 -1.01 -18.91 5.05
CA LEU A 151 -1.50 -19.94 4.12
C LEU A 151 -3.02 -20.10 4.14
N LYS A 152 -3.66 -19.80 5.27
CA LYS A 152 -5.13 -19.84 5.40
C LYS A 152 -5.82 -18.66 4.73
N ASN A 153 -5.13 -17.53 4.59
CA ASN A 153 -5.65 -16.28 4.05
C ASN A 153 -5.24 -16.03 2.60
N THR A 154 -4.50 -16.96 1.97
CA THR A 154 -4.09 -16.94 0.55
C THR A 154 -5.05 -17.75 -0.29
#